data_f1f716d00a4956a8aa5b2ad3c4d01a5a
#
_entry.id   f1f716d00a4956a8aa5b2ad3c4d01a5a
#
_cell.length_a   1.000
_cell.length_b   1.000
_cell.length_c   1.000
_cell.angle_alpha   90.00
_cell.angle_beta   90.00
_cell.angle_gamma   90.00
#
_symmetry.space_group_name_H-M   'P 1'
#
loop_
_entity.id
_entity.type
_entity.pdbx_description
1 polymer ?
#
loop_
_entity_poly.entity_id
_entity_poly.type
_entity_poly.pdbx_seq_one_letter_code
_entity_poly.pdbx_strand_id
1 'polypeptide(L)'
;LSQPHFNDWYETVKVNYGVSPDGRKDFDELPEGFDNKDYKVHFEFWKEKTVPDSWIKFRDIALYWLEFGVDGFRFDMAEMVPVEFWSYMNSSIKMMNPDAYLIAEVYNPSLYRDYIKKGKMDYLYDKVQFYDTIKNVMQGHGSTDNIPQIQDDLKDIEHHMLHFLENHDEQRIASPDFAGSAEKGKPAMVVSSTISTSPTLVYFAQEFGEAGEENAGFGSPTRTSIFDYVGLP
;
A
#
# COMPACT_ATOMS: atom_id res chain seq x y z
N LEU A 1 15.01 23.79 9.13
CA LEU A 1 13.83 23.19 8.45
C LEU A 1 13.55 24.01 7.21
N SER A 2 13.63 23.38 6.04
CA SER A 2 13.19 24.02 4.80
C SER A 2 11.70 24.35 4.90
N GLN A 3 11.28 25.46 4.28
CA GLN A 3 9.88 25.80 4.14
C GLN A 3 9.13 24.58 3.54
N PRO A 4 7.99 24.13 4.12
CA PRO A 4 7.24 23.03 3.55
C PRO A 4 6.77 23.41 2.13
N HIS A 5 6.80 22.44 1.23
CA HIS A 5 6.22 22.60 -0.10
C HIS A 5 4.69 22.63 0.01
N PHE A 6 3.99 23.23 -0.95
CA PHE A 6 2.52 23.30 -0.95
C PHE A 6 1.84 21.93 -0.79
N ASN A 7 2.46 20.88 -1.32
CA ASN A 7 1.94 19.51 -1.26
C ASN A 7 2.44 18.72 -0.02
N ASP A 8 3.18 19.35 0.89
CA ASP A 8 3.59 18.72 2.13
C ASP A 8 2.45 18.79 3.16
N TRP A 9 2.31 17.76 3.96
CA TRP A 9 1.41 17.79 5.10
C TRP A 9 2.03 18.64 6.21
N TYR A 10 1.37 19.74 6.55
CA TYR A 10 1.92 20.72 7.50
C TYR A 10 2.06 20.19 8.93
N GLU A 11 1.22 19.24 9.30
CA GLU A 11 1.22 18.61 10.62
C GLU A 11 2.23 17.48 10.77
N THR A 12 2.93 17.11 9.70
CA THR A 12 3.92 16.03 9.72
C THR A 12 5.35 16.58 9.66
N VAL A 13 6.28 15.83 10.26
CA VAL A 13 7.71 16.11 10.16
C VAL A 13 8.33 15.22 9.10
N LYS A 14 9.00 15.82 8.12
CA LYS A 14 9.75 15.04 7.13
C LYS A 14 10.89 14.30 7.81
N VAL A 15 10.88 12.98 7.65
CA VAL A 15 11.96 12.11 8.11
C VAL A 15 13.08 12.11 7.07
N ASN A 16 14.31 12.21 7.52
CA ASN A 16 15.46 12.07 6.64
C ASN A 16 15.77 10.57 6.43
N TYR A 17 15.48 10.07 5.25
CA TYR A 17 15.78 8.69 4.83
C TYR A 17 17.16 8.57 4.13
N GLY A 18 18.02 9.57 4.23
CA GLY A 18 19.36 9.54 3.64
C GLY A 18 19.39 9.93 2.15
N VAL A 19 18.35 10.61 1.66
CA VAL A 19 18.30 11.19 0.32
C VAL A 19 18.29 12.70 0.44
N SER A 20 19.33 13.35 -0.07
CA SER A 20 19.43 14.81 -0.09
C SER A 20 18.62 15.42 -1.24
N PRO A 21 18.30 16.73 -1.18
CA PRO A 21 17.52 17.39 -2.24
C PRO A 21 18.15 17.34 -3.64
N ASP A 22 19.48 17.16 -3.73
CA ASP A 22 20.21 16.99 -4.99
C ASP A 22 20.28 15.51 -5.44
N GLY A 23 19.57 14.60 -4.75
CA GLY A 23 19.48 13.18 -5.08
C GLY A 23 20.67 12.33 -4.59
N ARG A 24 21.63 12.92 -3.86
CA ARG A 24 22.72 12.12 -3.27
C ARG A 24 22.17 11.24 -2.15
N LYS A 25 22.62 9.98 -2.15
CA LYS A 25 22.27 8.99 -1.14
C LYS A 25 23.37 8.84 -0.08
N ASP A 26 23.00 8.73 1.18
CA ASP A 26 23.88 8.49 2.32
C ASP A 26 23.89 6.99 2.71
N PHE A 27 23.56 6.11 1.77
CA PHE A 27 23.50 4.66 1.93
C PHE A 27 23.91 3.96 0.62
N ASP A 28 24.28 2.68 0.72
CA ASP A 28 24.63 1.87 -0.45
C ASP A 28 23.37 1.46 -1.23
N GLU A 29 23.49 1.42 -2.55
CA GLU A 29 22.46 0.85 -3.41
C GLU A 29 22.48 -0.68 -3.37
N LEU A 30 21.32 -1.30 -3.61
CA LEU A 30 21.25 -2.74 -3.75
C LEU A 30 21.99 -3.20 -5.02
N PRO A 31 22.84 -4.23 -4.92
CA PRO A 31 23.52 -4.78 -6.09
C PRO A 31 22.55 -5.29 -7.15
N GLU A 32 23.01 -5.35 -8.40
CA GLU A 32 22.27 -5.97 -9.49
C GLU A 32 21.88 -7.41 -9.15
N GLY A 33 20.64 -7.79 -9.50
CA GLY A 33 20.10 -9.14 -9.25
C GLY A 33 19.56 -9.36 -7.84
N PHE A 34 19.54 -8.34 -6.97
CA PHE A 34 18.93 -8.44 -5.64
C PHE A 34 17.40 -8.58 -5.67
N ASP A 35 16.76 -8.21 -6.75
CA ASP A 35 15.33 -8.46 -7.00
C ASP A 35 14.97 -9.96 -6.93
N ASN A 36 15.90 -10.85 -7.27
CA ASN A 36 15.73 -12.31 -7.26
C ASN A 36 16.26 -12.98 -5.96
N LYS A 37 16.75 -12.21 -4.98
CA LYS A 37 17.26 -12.76 -3.72
C LYS A 37 16.18 -12.78 -2.65
N ASP A 38 16.25 -13.75 -1.74
CA ASP A 38 15.36 -13.79 -0.59
C ASP A 38 15.77 -12.76 0.48
N TYR A 39 14.91 -12.58 1.48
CA TYR A 39 15.13 -11.60 2.55
C TYR A 39 16.40 -11.87 3.39
N LYS A 40 16.88 -13.12 3.48
CA LYS A 40 18.10 -13.47 4.24
C LYS A 40 19.34 -12.87 3.57
N VAL A 41 19.41 -12.92 2.23
CA VAL A 41 20.49 -12.31 1.48
C VAL A 41 20.48 -10.78 1.62
N HIS A 42 19.29 -10.16 1.60
CA HIS A 42 19.15 -8.73 1.86
C HIS A 42 19.60 -8.37 3.28
N PHE A 43 19.18 -9.14 4.27
CA PHE A 43 19.59 -8.92 5.66
C PHE A 43 21.11 -9.01 5.84
N GLU A 44 21.77 -10.05 5.31
CA GLU A 44 23.23 -10.18 5.40
C GLU A 44 23.97 -9.05 4.66
N PHE A 45 23.44 -8.56 3.54
CA PHE A 45 24.00 -7.39 2.85
C PHE A 45 23.97 -6.15 3.75
N TRP A 46 22.83 -5.86 4.37
CA TRP A 46 22.66 -4.65 5.19
C TRP A 46 23.40 -4.71 6.52
N LYS A 47 23.64 -5.89 7.05
CA LYS A 47 24.32 -6.11 8.34
C LYS A 47 25.72 -5.46 8.40
N GLU A 48 26.41 -5.44 7.27
CA GLU A 48 27.77 -4.89 7.15
C GLU A 48 27.78 -3.44 6.62
N LYS A 49 26.62 -2.82 6.46
CA LYS A 49 26.48 -1.48 5.87
C LYS A 49 26.16 -0.42 6.90
N THR A 50 26.69 0.77 6.66
CA THR A 50 26.25 1.97 7.39
C THR A 50 24.96 2.48 6.78
N VAL A 51 23.94 2.67 7.60
CA VAL A 51 22.63 3.18 7.19
C VAL A 51 22.26 4.43 7.98
N PRO A 52 21.36 5.29 7.48
CA PRO A 52 20.86 6.43 8.23
C PRO A 52 20.29 6.04 9.59
N ASP A 53 20.49 6.87 10.60
CA ASP A 53 20.02 6.64 11.97
C ASP A 53 18.50 6.46 12.06
N SER A 54 17.73 7.15 11.19
CA SER A 54 16.28 6.97 11.06
C SER A 54 15.89 5.54 10.68
N TRP A 55 16.69 4.87 9.85
CA TRP A 55 16.40 3.49 9.43
C TRP A 55 16.52 2.53 10.61
N ILE A 56 17.57 2.72 11.45
CA ILE A 56 17.77 1.92 12.65
C ILE A 56 16.58 2.07 13.60
N LYS A 57 16.13 3.31 13.83
CA LYS A 57 15.00 3.60 14.70
C LYS A 57 13.69 2.99 14.21
N PHE A 58 13.38 3.11 12.92
CA PHE A 58 12.17 2.50 12.36
C PHE A 58 12.21 0.98 12.41
N ARG A 59 13.36 0.36 12.09
CA ARG A 59 13.54 -1.07 12.27
C ARG A 59 13.28 -1.49 13.71
N ASP A 60 13.89 -0.81 14.67
CA ASP A 60 13.77 -1.15 16.09
C ASP A 60 12.32 -0.99 16.59
N ILE A 61 11.60 0.03 16.10
CA ILE A 61 10.16 0.19 16.38
C ILE A 61 9.36 -1.00 15.80
N ALA A 62 9.63 -1.39 14.56
CA ALA A 62 8.93 -2.52 13.96
C ALA A 62 9.21 -3.83 14.71
N LEU A 63 10.47 -4.10 15.08
CA LEU A 63 10.84 -5.29 15.85
C LEU A 63 10.20 -5.28 17.25
N TYR A 64 10.14 -4.13 17.90
CA TYR A 64 9.45 -3.97 19.18
C TYR A 64 7.97 -4.39 19.11
N TRP A 65 7.24 -3.94 18.08
CA TRP A 65 5.83 -4.32 17.93
C TRP A 65 5.66 -5.79 17.56
N LEU A 66 6.59 -6.38 16.80
CA LEU A 66 6.58 -7.82 16.54
C LEU A 66 6.74 -8.64 17.83
N GLU A 67 7.60 -8.19 18.77
CA GLU A 67 7.73 -8.81 20.09
C GLU A 67 6.42 -8.74 20.89
N PHE A 68 5.62 -7.69 20.68
CA PHE A 68 4.28 -7.57 21.26
C PHE A 68 3.23 -8.48 20.60
N GLY A 69 3.57 -9.12 19.49
CA GLY A 69 2.73 -10.12 18.84
C GLY A 69 1.83 -9.56 17.73
N VAL A 70 2.19 -8.44 17.09
CA VAL A 70 1.53 -8.04 15.85
C VAL A 70 1.90 -8.99 14.73
N ASP A 71 0.94 -9.26 13.82
CA ASP A 71 1.13 -10.20 12.71
C ASP A 71 1.78 -9.56 11.48
N GLY A 72 1.96 -8.24 11.48
CA GLY A 72 2.56 -7.53 10.36
C GLY A 72 2.30 -6.04 10.38
N PHE A 73 2.57 -5.37 9.26
CA PHE A 73 2.50 -3.92 9.13
C PHE A 73 1.86 -3.48 7.82
N ARG A 74 1.11 -2.38 7.87
CA ARG A 74 0.72 -1.60 6.69
C ARG A 74 1.52 -0.29 6.70
N PHE A 75 2.23 -0.02 5.63
CA PHE A 75 3.08 1.14 5.48
C PHE A 75 2.40 2.19 4.61
N ASP A 76 2.14 3.34 5.22
CA ASP A 76 1.58 4.51 4.58
C ASP A 76 2.61 5.19 3.68
N MET A 77 2.17 5.72 2.52
CA MET A 77 3.00 6.49 1.59
C MET A 77 4.35 5.84 1.27
N ALA A 78 4.38 4.51 1.17
CA ALA A 78 5.62 3.76 1.08
C ALA A 78 6.46 4.12 -0.16
N GLU A 79 5.84 4.52 -1.27
CA GLU A 79 6.56 4.92 -2.49
C GLU A 79 7.40 6.20 -2.34
N MET A 80 7.14 7.00 -1.29
CA MET A 80 7.91 8.20 -0.99
C MET A 80 9.21 7.91 -0.23
N VAL A 81 9.43 6.65 0.12
CA VAL A 81 10.59 6.19 0.91
C VAL A 81 11.45 5.28 0.03
N PRO A 82 12.79 5.42 0.06
CA PRO A 82 13.68 4.63 -0.80
C PRO A 82 13.46 3.12 -0.66
N VAL A 83 13.49 2.40 -1.77
CA VAL A 83 13.32 0.95 -1.79
C VAL A 83 14.39 0.22 -0.97
N GLU A 84 15.57 0.80 -0.85
CA GLU A 84 16.68 0.30 -0.05
C GLU A 84 16.33 0.30 1.45
N PHE A 85 15.63 1.34 1.93
CA PHE A 85 15.12 1.35 3.31
C PHE A 85 14.17 0.18 3.56
N TRP A 86 13.25 -0.09 2.65
CA TRP A 86 12.34 -1.22 2.77
C TRP A 86 13.07 -2.55 2.75
N SER A 87 14.04 -2.70 1.87
CA SER A 87 14.93 -3.87 1.85
C SER A 87 15.60 -4.10 3.22
N TYR A 88 16.16 -3.04 3.82
CA TYR A 88 16.80 -3.10 5.13
C TYR A 88 15.81 -3.48 6.25
N MET A 89 14.70 -2.75 6.35
CA MET A 89 13.73 -2.94 7.43
C MET A 89 12.98 -4.27 7.29
N ASN A 90 12.45 -4.55 6.11
CA ASN A 90 11.63 -5.72 5.87
C ASN A 90 12.42 -7.03 5.96
N SER A 91 13.68 -7.02 5.52
CA SER A 91 14.54 -8.20 5.74
C SER A 91 14.77 -8.47 7.23
N SER A 92 14.94 -7.44 8.05
CA SER A 92 15.06 -7.59 9.51
C SER A 92 13.76 -8.10 10.15
N ILE A 93 12.60 -7.59 9.71
CA ILE A 93 11.29 -8.08 10.15
C ILE A 93 11.11 -9.55 9.83
N LYS A 94 11.39 -9.95 8.58
CA LYS A 94 11.28 -11.34 8.13
C LYS A 94 12.29 -12.29 8.79
N MET A 95 13.44 -11.80 9.21
CA MET A 95 14.39 -12.58 10.02
C MET A 95 13.84 -12.89 11.41
N MET A 96 13.09 -11.96 12.00
CA MET A 96 12.44 -12.15 13.30
C MET A 96 11.18 -13.01 13.20
N ASN A 97 10.33 -12.69 12.24
CA ASN A 97 9.09 -13.42 11.95
C ASN A 97 8.91 -13.59 10.43
N PRO A 98 9.26 -14.75 9.85
CA PRO A 98 9.10 -15.00 8.41
C PRO A 98 7.67 -14.87 7.91
N ASP A 99 6.69 -15.11 8.78
CA ASP A 99 5.26 -15.11 8.46
C ASP A 99 4.61 -13.72 8.62
N ALA A 100 5.35 -12.70 9.07
CA ALA A 100 4.82 -11.35 9.22
C ALA A 100 4.35 -10.80 7.86
N TYR A 101 3.13 -10.24 7.83
CA TYR A 101 2.58 -9.62 6.62
C TYR A 101 3.08 -8.18 6.45
N LEU A 102 3.55 -7.85 5.24
CA LEU A 102 4.09 -6.54 4.90
C LEU A 102 3.29 -5.96 3.73
N ILE A 103 2.40 -5.02 4.04
CA ILE A 103 1.50 -4.36 3.08
C ILE A 103 1.95 -2.93 2.90
N ALA A 104 2.03 -2.45 1.66
CA ALA A 104 2.49 -1.10 1.38
C ALA A 104 1.55 -0.34 0.43
N GLU A 105 1.45 0.95 0.69
CA GLU A 105 0.80 1.88 -0.21
C GLU A 105 1.81 2.37 -1.24
N VAL A 106 1.73 1.81 -2.44
CA VAL A 106 2.51 2.19 -3.62
C VAL A 106 1.52 2.34 -4.77
N TYR A 107 1.37 3.55 -5.30
CA TYR A 107 0.37 3.86 -6.33
C TYR A 107 0.96 4.01 -7.72
N ASN A 108 2.29 4.18 -7.84
CA ASN A 108 2.95 4.23 -9.13
C ASN A 108 3.21 2.81 -9.66
N PRO A 109 2.52 2.36 -10.74
CA PRO A 109 2.68 1.00 -11.27
C PRO A 109 4.10 0.66 -11.73
N SER A 110 4.90 1.67 -12.10
CA SER A 110 6.29 1.45 -12.51
C SER A 110 7.19 1.00 -11.35
N LEU A 111 6.77 1.24 -10.10
CA LEU A 111 7.52 0.91 -8.89
C LEU A 111 7.10 -0.44 -8.27
N TYR A 112 5.97 -1.02 -8.66
CA TYR A 112 5.41 -2.22 -8.02
C TYR A 112 6.45 -3.34 -7.88
N ARG A 113 7.13 -3.67 -8.98
CA ARG A 113 8.11 -4.77 -8.98
C ARG A 113 9.31 -4.51 -8.08
N ASP A 114 9.77 -3.27 -8.02
CA ASP A 114 10.89 -2.90 -7.14
C ASP A 114 10.49 -3.02 -5.66
N TYR A 115 9.31 -2.53 -5.30
CA TYR A 115 8.85 -2.59 -3.89
C TYR A 115 8.52 -4.01 -3.44
N ILE A 116 8.00 -4.85 -4.32
CA ILE A 116 7.80 -6.28 -4.05
C ILE A 116 9.14 -7.01 -3.99
N LYS A 117 9.94 -6.90 -5.06
CA LYS A 117 11.12 -7.76 -5.25
C LYS A 117 12.33 -7.29 -4.46
N LYS A 118 12.65 -5.99 -4.46
CA LYS A 118 13.76 -5.39 -3.71
C LYS A 118 13.34 -4.93 -2.32
N GLY A 119 12.19 -4.27 -2.22
CA GLY A 119 11.63 -3.79 -0.95
C GLY A 119 11.09 -4.88 -0.05
N LYS A 120 10.90 -6.10 -0.58
CA LYS A 120 10.38 -7.27 0.16
C LYS A 120 8.99 -7.05 0.76
N MET A 121 8.14 -6.29 0.07
CA MET A 121 6.72 -6.19 0.39
C MET A 121 5.99 -7.46 -0.03
N ASP A 122 5.10 -7.96 0.83
CA ASP A 122 4.24 -9.08 0.47
C ASP A 122 3.08 -8.63 -0.41
N TYR A 123 2.50 -7.45 -0.11
CA TYR A 123 1.34 -6.95 -0.83
C TYR A 123 1.42 -5.44 -1.07
N LEU A 124 0.94 -5.01 -2.24
CA LEU A 124 0.70 -3.61 -2.58
C LEU A 124 -0.78 -3.42 -2.94
N TYR A 125 -1.34 -2.25 -2.64
CA TYR A 125 -2.69 -1.91 -3.08
C TYR A 125 -2.77 -1.81 -4.60
N ASP A 126 -3.70 -2.52 -5.24
CA ASP A 126 -4.01 -2.38 -6.66
C ASP A 126 -4.99 -1.23 -6.88
N LYS A 127 -4.50 0.01 -6.64
CA LYS A 127 -5.30 1.24 -6.67
C LYS A 127 -5.46 1.79 -8.10
N VAL A 128 -4.35 2.19 -8.71
CA VAL A 128 -4.35 3.06 -9.89
C VAL A 128 -4.84 2.35 -11.15
N GLN A 129 -4.63 1.06 -11.26
CA GLN A 129 -5.09 0.29 -12.41
C GLN A 129 -6.42 -0.41 -12.12
N PHE A 130 -6.45 -1.33 -11.18
CA PHE A 130 -7.63 -2.18 -10.97
C PHE A 130 -8.77 -1.45 -10.26
N TYR A 131 -8.53 -0.87 -9.07
CA TYR A 131 -9.57 -0.15 -8.33
C TYR A 131 -10.18 0.99 -9.15
N ASP A 132 -9.34 1.84 -9.74
CA ASP A 132 -9.82 2.99 -10.52
C ASP A 132 -10.61 2.55 -11.75
N THR A 133 -10.22 1.45 -12.41
CA THR A 133 -10.96 0.90 -13.54
C THR A 133 -12.32 0.38 -13.10
N ILE A 134 -12.39 -0.40 -12.02
CA ILE A 134 -13.66 -0.92 -11.50
C ILE A 134 -14.60 0.23 -11.12
N LYS A 135 -14.09 1.23 -10.39
CA LYS A 135 -14.86 2.41 -10.01
C LYS A 135 -15.42 3.14 -11.24
N ASN A 136 -14.58 3.40 -12.24
CA ASN A 136 -14.99 4.06 -13.48
C ASN A 136 -16.08 3.25 -14.23
N VAL A 137 -15.94 1.94 -14.31
CA VAL A 137 -16.96 1.05 -14.91
C VAL A 137 -18.28 1.17 -14.15
N MET A 138 -18.26 1.12 -12.81
CA MET A 138 -19.45 1.24 -11.98
C MET A 138 -20.15 2.59 -12.15
N GLN A 139 -19.40 3.65 -12.39
CA GLN A 139 -19.92 4.98 -12.65
C GLN A 139 -20.33 5.22 -14.11
N GLY A 140 -20.16 4.23 -15.01
CA GLY A 140 -20.49 4.34 -16.42
C GLY A 140 -19.50 5.14 -17.26
N HIS A 141 -18.28 5.36 -16.76
CA HIS A 141 -17.22 6.12 -17.43
C HIS A 141 -16.12 5.25 -18.04
N GLY A 142 -16.15 3.94 -17.84
CA GLY A 142 -15.13 3.02 -18.28
C GLY A 142 -15.64 1.81 -19.04
N SER A 143 -14.72 0.96 -19.50
CA SER A 143 -15.02 -0.33 -20.13
C SER A 143 -14.42 -1.48 -19.34
N THR A 144 -15.18 -2.57 -19.25
CA THR A 144 -14.67 -3.85 -18.70
C THR A 144 -13.55 -4.44 -19.55
N ASP A 145 -13.38 -4.02 -20.79
CA ASP A 145 -12.35 -4.51 -21.70
C ASP A 145 -10.93 -4.20 -21.22
N ASN A 146 -10.78 -3.20 -20.34
CA ASN A 146 -9.50 -2.85 -19.74
C ASN A 146 -9.06 -3.85 -18.66
N ILE A 147 -9.97 -4.57 -18.04
CA ILE A 147 -9.68 -5.46 -16.92
C ILE A 147 -8.74 -6.62 -17.31
N PRO A 148 -8.97 -7.34 -18.42
CA PRO A 148 -8.05 -8.39 -18.87
C PRO A 148 -6.64 -7.87 -19.14
N GLN A 149 -6.49 -6.68 -19.70
CA GLN A 149 -5.17 -6.09 -19.96
C GLN A 149 -4.43 -5.79 -18.66
N ILE A 150 -5.12 -5.24 -17.64
CA ILE A 150 -4.53 -4.99 -16.31
C ILE A 150 -4.04 -6.30 -15.69
N GLN A 151 -4.83 -7.37 -15.78
CA GLN A 151 -4.42 -8.68 -15.29
C GLN A 151 -3.21 -9.23 -16.03
N ASP A 152 -3.14 -9.07 -17.35
CA ASP A 152 -1.99 -9.52 -18.15
C ASP A 152 -0.71 -8.72 -17.84
N ASP A 153 -0.84 -7.41 -17.64
CA ASP A 153 0.27 -6.52 -17.27
C ASP A 153 0.88 -6.87 -15.91
N LEU A 154 0.09 -7.40 -14.99
CA LEU A 154 0.48 -7.72 -13.62
C LEU A 154 0.65 -9.22 -13.34
N LYS A 155 0.51 -10.09 -14.35
CA LYS A 155 0.47 -11.55 -14.17
C LYS A 155 1.65 -12.18 -13.42
N ASP A 156 2.83 -11.55 -13.47
CA ASP A 156 4.03 -12.00 -12.74
C ASP A 156 4.02 -11.63 -11.26
N ILE A 157 3.21 -10.65 -10.88
CA ILE A 157 3.10 -10.13 -9.51
C ILE A 157 1.64 -10.08 -9.00
N GLU A 158 0.69 -10.61 -9.74
CA GLU A 158 -0.74 -10.47 -9.43
C GLU A 158 -1.09 -10.93 -8.01
N HIS A 159 -0.47 -12.01 -7.54
CA HIS A 159 -0.68 -12.56 -6.20
C HIS A 159 -0.13 -11.68 -5.06
N HIS A 160 0.65 -10.64 -5.39
CA HIS A 160 1.11 -9.60 -4.48
C HIS A 160 0.24 -8.34 -4.49
N MET A 161 -0.75 -8.26 -5.40
CA MET A 161 -1.58 -7.07 -5.54
C MET A 161 -2.83 -7.20 -4.68
N LEU A 162 -2.94 -6.42 -3.60
CA LEU A 162 -4.11 -6.42 -2.72
C LEU A 162 -5.27 -5.71 -3.40
N HIS A 163 -6.31 -6.46 -3.77
CA HIS A 163 -7.55 -5.90 -4.29
C HIS A 163 -8.39 -5.30 -3.17
N PHE A 164 -9.06 -4.21 -3.46
CA PHE A 164 -10.01 -3.57 -2.55
C PHE A 164 -11.01 -2.73 -3.36
N LEU A 165 -12.15 -2.44 -2.78
CA LEU A 165 -13.15 -1.57 -3.40
C LEU A 165 -13.49 -0.37 -2.54
N GLU A 166 -13.07 -0.37 -1.28
CA GLU A 166 -13.11 0.77 -0.38
C GLU A 166 -12.05 0.61 0.71
N ASN A 167 -11.62 1.72 1.27
CA ASN A 167 -10.75 1.79 2.43
C ASN A 167 -10.98 3.11 3.18
N HIS A 168 -10.11 3.48 4.10
CA HIS A 168 -10.24 4.71 4.88
C HIS A 168 -9.97 6.00 4.09
N ASP A 169 -9.42 5.90 2.88
CA ASP A 169 -9.11 7.04 1.99
C ASP A 169 -10.05 7.16 0.79
N GLU A 170 -10.68 6.06 0.38
CA GLU A 170 -11.51 6.02 -0.82
C GLU A 170 -13.02 6.04 -0.48
N GLN A 171 -13.84 6.31 -1.49
CA GLN A 171 -15.28 6.25 -1.34
C GLN A 171 -15.75 4.83 -1.01
N ARG A 172 -16.84 4.73 -0.25
CA ARG A 172 -17.52 3.48 0.01
C ARG A 172 -18.11 2.92 -1.29
N ILE A 173 -18.09 1.61 -1.44
CA ILE A 173 -18.67 0.94 -2.63
C ILE A 173 -20.17 1.24 -2.77
N ALA A 174 -20.89 1.37 -1.67
CA ALA A 174 -22.32 1.66 -1.66
C ALA A 174 -22.64 3.15 -1.86
N SER A 175 -21.65 4.04 -1.83
CA SER A 175 -21.85 5.48 -1.98
C SER A 175 -22.25 5.88 -3.41
N PRO A 176 -22.91 7.04 -3.59
CA PRO A 176 -23.19 7.59 -4.92
C PRO A 176 -21.92 7.77 -5.77
N ASP A 177 -20.78 8.00 -5.15
CA ASP A 177 -19.50 8.23 -5.83
C ASP A 177 -18.80 6.94 -6.28
N PHE A 178 -19.39 5.76 -6.02
CA PHE A 178 -18.91 4.48 -6.53
C PHE A 178 -20.06 3.73 -7.26
N ALA A 179 -20.83 2.92 -6.54
CA ALA A 179 -21.88 2.10 -7.15
C ALA A 179 -23.31 2.63 -6.88
N GLY A 180 -23.48 3.53 -5.92
CA GLY A 180 -24.76 4.15 -5.54
C GLY A 180 -25.66 3.27 -4.68
N SER A 181 -25.33 2.01 -4.45
CA SER A 181 -25.94 1.13 -3.45
C SER A 181 -25.13 -0.15 -3.28
N ALA A 182 -25.29 -0.82 -2.14
CA ALA A 182 -24.68 -2.12 -1.86
C ALA A 182 -25.03 -3.17 -2.93
N GLU A 183 -26.29 -3.25 -3.33
CA GLU A 183 -26.75 -4.22 -4.34
C GLU A 183 -26.08 -4.01 -5.70
N LYS A 184 -25.90 -2.77 -6.13
CA LYS A 184 -25.21 -2.44 -7.37
C LYS A 184 -23.69 -2.71 -7.26
N GLY A 185 -23.11 -2.64 -6.07
CA GLY A 185 -21.71 -2.92 -5.82
C GLY A 185 -21.34 -4.42 -5.88
N LYS A 186 -22.28 -5.33 -5.72
CA LYS A 186 -22.02 -6.78 -5.68
C LYS A 186 -21.25 -7.33 -6.89
N PRO A 187 -21.58 -6.97 -8.15
CA PRO A 187 -20.80 -7.44 -9.29
C PRO A 187 -19.32 -7.02 -9.24
N ALA A 188 -19.04 -5.80 -8.81
CA ALA A 188 -17.67 -5.32 -8.62
C ALA A 188 -16.95 -6.14 -7.55
N MET A 189 -17.62 -6.45 -6.44
CA MET A 189 -17.05 -7.28 -5.37
C MET A 189 -16.74 -8.70 -5.85
N VAL A 190 -17.63 -9.31 -6.64
CA VAL A 190 -17.38 -10.63 -7.24
C VAL A 190 -16.14 -10.59 -8.13
N VAL A 191 -16.03 -9.61 -9.03
CA VAL A 191 -14.87 -9.47 -9.90
C VAL A 191 -13.59 -9.29 -9.07
N SER A 192 -13.61 -8.35 -8.13
CA SER A 192 -12.44 -8.03 -7.28
C SER A 192 -11.94 -9.23 -6.48
N SER A 193 -12.83 -10.08 -5.99
CA SER A 193 -12.47 -11.21 -5.12
C SER A 193 -12.18 -12.52 -5.86
N THR A 194 -12.45 -12.60 -7.18
CA THR A 194 -12.37 -13.88 -7.90
C THR A 194 -11.58 -13.84 -9.20
N ILE A 195 -11.15 -12.65 -9.65
CA ILE A 195 -10.46 -12.52 -10.94
C ILE A 195 -9.03 -13.06 -10.93
N SER A 196 -8.40 -13.09 -9.77
CA SER A 196 -7.02 -13.52 -9.61
C SER A 196 -6.82 -14.27 -8.28
N THR A 197 -5.59 -14.64 -7.97
CA THR A 197 -5.18 -15.21 -6.67
C THR A 197 -4.82 -14.15 -5.63
N SER A 198 -5.03 -12.89 -5.94
CA SER A 198 -4.79 -11.74 -5.07
C SER A 198 -5.64 -11.79 -3.80
N PRO A 199 -5.11 -11.37 -2.65
CA PRO A 199 -5.95 -11.18 -1.48
C PRO A 199 -6.91 -10.02 -1.69
N THR A 200 -8.05 -10.05 -1.00
CA THR A 200 -9.06 -8.99 -1.05
C THR A 200 -9.23 -8.38 0.33
N LEU A 201 -9.11 -7.06 0.42
CA LEU A 201 -9.43 -6.31 1.62
C LEU A 201 -10.94 -6.04 1.65
N VAL A 202 -11.56 -6.40 2.77
CA VAL A 202 -12.94 -6.00 3.11
C VAL A 202 -12.83 -4.93 4.19
N TYR A 203 -13.27 -3.72 3.88
CA TYR A 203 -13.19 -2.61 4.82
C TYR A 203 -14.32 -2.68 5.84
N PHE A 204 -14.11 -2.06 7.00
CA PHE A 204 -15.08 -2.03 8.11
C PHE A 204 -16.48 -1.62 7.62
N ALA A 205 -17.47 -2.44 7.97
CA ALA A 205 -18.89 -2.27 7.62
C ALA A 205 -19.23 -2.35 6.11
N GLN A 206 -18.29 -2.75 5.27
CA GLN A 206 -18.54 -2.98 3.84
C GLN A 206 -19.59 -4.07 3.61
N GLU A 207 -19.57 -5.13 4.42
CA GLU A 207 -20.51 -6.24 4.38
C GLU A 207 -21.96 -5.84 4.70
N PHE A 208 -22.15 -4.73 5.39
CA PHE A 208 -23.47 -4.14 5.68
C PHE A 208 -23.91 -3.13 4.63
N GLY A 209 -23.05 -2.80 3.67
CA GLY A 209 -23.34 -1.81 2.64
C GLY A 209 -23.33 -0.38 3.16
N GLU A 210 -22.47 -0.08 4.14
CA GLU A 210 -22.30 1.28 4.65
C GLU A 210 -21.88 2.23 3.52
N ALA A 211 -22.70 3.26 3.29
CA ALA A 211 -22.49 4.19 2.18
C ALA A 211 -21.56 5.36 2.54
N GLY A 212 -21.35 5.60 3.83
CA GLY A 212 -20.67 6.81 4.28
C GLY A 212 -21.48 8.07 3.96
N GLU A 213 -20.84 9.22 4.07
CA GLU A 213 -21.43 10.49 3.67
C GLU A 213 -21.19 10.76 2.18
N GLU A 214 -22.06 11.59 1.58
CA GLU A 214 -21.92 12.03 0.20
C GLU A 214 -20.57 12.76 0.01
N ASN A 215 -19.87 12.44 -1.06
CA ASN A 215 -18.52 12.94 -1.37
C ASN A 215 -17.45 12.56 -0.30
N ALA A 216 -17.68 11.55 0.53
CA ALA A 216 -16.67 11.04 1.42
C ALA A 216 -15.51 10.39 0.63
N GLY A 217 -14.28 10.72 0.98
CA GLY A 217 -13.07 10.22 0.33
C GLY A 217 -11.88 11.14 0.59
N PHE A 218 -10.71 10.77 0.11
CA PHE A 218 -9.50 11.56 0.34
C PHE A 218 -9.66 13.01 -0.14
N GLY A 219 -9.31 13.95 0.74
CA GLY A 219 -9.45 15.39 0.48
C GLY A 219 -10.84 15.97 0.72
N SER A 220 -11.84 15.13 1.00
CA SER A 220 -13.17 15.61 1.38
C SER A 220 -13.22 15.92 2.88
N PRO A 221 -13.83 17.05 3.31
CA PRO A 221 -14.04 17.35 4.72
C PRO A 221 -15.08 16.41 5.38
N THR A 222 -15.85 15.68 4.59
CA THR A 222 -16.93 14.77 5.04
C THR A 222 -16.54 13.30 4.97
N ARG A 223 -15.27 12.98 4.60
CA ARG A 223 -14.84 11.57 4.55
C ARG A 223 -14.94 10.94 5.94
N THR A 224 -15.45 9.71 5.96
CA THR A 224 -15.42 8.88 7.16
C THR A 224 -13.98 8.58 7.52
N SER A 225 -13.56 8.95 8.72
CA SER A 225 -12.23 8.59 9.23
C SER A 225 -12.30 7.24 9.96
N ILE A 226 -11.13 6.66 10.23
CA ILE A 226 -11.03 5.44 11.06
C ILE A 226 -11.49 5.66 12.51
N PHE A 227 -11.72 6.89 12.90
CA PHE A 227 -12.17 7.28 14.25
C PHE A 227 -13.68 7.58 14.31
N ASP A 228 -14.36 7.60 13.18
CA ASP A 228 -15.79 7.89 13.15
C ASP A 228 -16.58 6.65 13.55
N TYR A 229 -17.40 6.79 14.57
CA TYR A 229 -18.37 5.79 14.95
C TYR A 229 -19.61 5.94 14.07
N VAL A 230 -19.64 5.23 12.97
CA VAL A 230 -20.88 5.04 12.21
C VAL A 230 -21.70 3.96 12.91
N GLY A 231 -22.95 4.28 13.24
CA GLY A 231 -23.87 3.26 13.71
C GLY A 231 -24.06 2.24 12.59
N LEU A 232 -23.82 0.95 12.87
CA LEU A 232 -24.15 -0.10 11.90
C LEU A 232 -25.68 -0.12 11.70
N PRO A 233 -26.17 -0.28 10.44
CA PRO A 233 -27.59 -0.39 10.17
C PRO A 233 -28.23 -1.63 10.79
#